data_67299c4f740ab19aa6ac6f7103b124ef
#
_entry.id   67299c4f740ab19aa6ac6f7103b124ef
#
_cell.length_a   1.000
_cell.length_b   1.000
_cell.length_c   1.000
_cell.angle_alpha   90.00
_cell.angle_beta   90.00
_cell.angle_gamma   90.00
#
_symmetry.space_group_name_H-M   'P 1'
#
loop_
_entity.id
_entity.type
_entity.pdbx_description
1 polymer ?
#
loop_
_entity_poly.entity_id
_entity_poly.type
_entity_poly.pdbx_seq_one_letter_code
_entity_poly.pdbx_strand_id
1 'polypeptide(L)'
;WEAVILEEGSLRGRKAATPLIATVGGMLGPIAVYLGLAAVMGSDTYSAVANGWAIPTATDIAFSYLVGRIVFGAGHPAVRFLLLLAIADDAAGLIILAIFYPSGELAPEWLLLSLGAAVAVFVLANWLPRKMDAGNQDRPNSTWVRKKLTFWPYLLAACASWYGFQKAGIHPALGLLPIVPTIPHADRAFGIFAEAE
;
A
#
# COMPACT_ATOMS: atom_id res chain seq x y z
N TRP A 1 0.50 -1.39 6.29
CA TRP A 1 -0.20 -0.66 7.34
C TRP A 1 0.06 -1.30 8.70
N GLU A 2 -0.21 -2.58 8.87
CA GLU A 2 0.07 -3.34 10.12
C GLU A 2 1.55 -3.25 10.52
N ALA A 3 2.47 -3.42 9.57
CA ALA A 3 3.91 -3.34 9.82
C ALA A 3 4.38 -1.99 10.39
N VAL A 4 3.60 -0.92 10.20
CA VAL A 4 3.94 0.44 10.64
C VAL A 4 3.20 0.83 11.93
N ILE A 5 1.92 0.45 12.06
CA ILE A 5 1.04 0.94 13.14
C ILE A 5 1.09 0.08 14.39
N LEU A 6 1.15 -1.26 14.24
CA LEU A 6 1.21 -2.14 15.42
C LEU A 6 2.49 -1.89 16.23
N GLU A 7 2.39 -2.04 17.55
CA GLU A 7 3.53 -1.83 18.46
C GLU A 7 4.71 -2.77 18.17
N GLU A 8 4.42 -3.98 17.69
CA GLU A 8 5.38 -5.00 17.25
C GLU A 8 5.71 -4.93 15.76
N GLY A 9 5.21 -3.90 15.06
CA GLY A 9 5.38 -3.71 13.60
C GLY A 9 6.85 -3.72 13.18
N SER A 10 7.16 -4.53 12.18
CA SER A 10 8.53 -4.77 11.71
C SER A 10 9.18 -3.56 11.04
N LEU A 11 8.38 -2.59 10.59
CA LEU A 11 8.84 -1.31 10.01
C LEU A 11 8.78 -0.15 11.01
N ARG A 12 8.74 -0.43 12.33
CA ARG A 12 8.71 0.59 13.37
C ARG A 12 10.09 0.80 14.00
N GLY A 13 10.48 2.07 14.14
CA GLY A 13 11.72 2.46 14.81
C GLY A 13 12.99 1.98 14.11
N ARG A 14 14.01 1.64 14.89
CA ARG A 14 15.35 1.23 14.38
C ARG A 14 15.31 -0.06 13.55
N LYS A 15 14.32 -0.93 13.73
CA LYS A 15 14.18 -2.18 12.97
C LYS A 15 13.87 -1.91 11.48
N ALA A 16 13.25 -0.77 11.17
CA ALA A 16 12.96 -0.37 9.80
C ALA A 16 14.19 0.06 8.99
N ALA A 17 15.29 0.41 9.64
CA ALA A 17 16.45 1.00 8.95
C ALA A 17 17.04 0.04 7.91
N THR A 18 17.22 -1.25 8.23
CA THR A 18 17.82 -2.22 7.32
C THR A 18 16.95 -2.48 6.07
N PRO A 19 15.63 -2.78 6.19
CA PRO A 19 14.76 -2.91 5.03
C PRO A 19 14.72 -1.63 4.18
N LEU A 20 14.63 -0.45 4.80
CA LEU A 20 14.56 0.82 4.05
C LEU A 20 15.85 1.13 3.29
N ILE A 21 17.03 0.89 3.89
CA ILE A 21 18.31 1.06 3.19
C ILE A 21 18.42 0.06 2.04
N ALA A 22 18.00 -1.18 2.26
CA ALA A 22 17.99 -2.19 1.21
C ALA A 22 17.01 -1.85 0.08
N THR A 23 15.83 -1.29 0.38
CA THR A 23 14.88 -0.75 -0.61
C THR A 23 15.53 0.32 -1.47
N VAL A 24 16.17 1.32 -0.85
CA VAL A 24 16.85 2.39 -1.61
C VAL A 24 17.92 1.81 -2.54
N GLY A 25 18.73 0.87 -2.06
CA GLY A 25 19.74 0.20 -2.91
C GLY A 25 19.12 -0.66 -4.01
N GLY A 26 18.05 -1.39 -3.69
CA GLY A 26 17.29 -2.24 -4.62
C GLY A 26 16.62 -1.44 -5.74
N MET A 27 16.18 -0.21 -5.46
CA MET A 27 15.61 0.69 -6.47
C MET A 27 16.68 1.40 -7.30
N LEU A 28 17.72 1.94 -6.67
CA LEU A 28 18.79 2.69 -7.37
C LEU A 28 19.61 1.83 -8.30
N GLY A 29 19.85 0.56 -7.94
CA GLY A 29 20.60 -0.38 -8.79
C GLY A 29 19.97 -0.56 -10.18
N PRO A 30 18.73 -1.04 -10.26
CA PRO A 30 18.03 -1.20 -11.55
C PRO A 30 17.88 0.11 -12.33
N ILE A 31 17.61 1.24 -11.66
CA ILE A 31 17.55 2.56 -12.30
C ILE A 31 18.89 2.90 -12.96
N ALA A 32 20.00 2.73 -12.25
CA ALA A 32 21.33 3.04 -12.77
C ALA A 32 21.68 2.15 -13.97
N VAL A 33 21.35 0.86 -13.91
CA VAL A 33 21.56 -0.08 -15.03
C VAL A 33 20.69 0.30 -16.22
N TYR A 34 19.40 0.61 -16.00
CA TYR A 34 18.46 1.01 -17.03
C TYR A 34 18.93 2.25 -17.78
N LEU A 35 19.21 3.32 -17.04
CA LEU A 35 19.68 4.58 -17.64
C LEU A 35 21.08 4.44 -18.25
N GLY A 36 21.96 3.66 -17.63
CA GLY A 36 23.30 3.38 -18.17
C GLY A 36 23.23 2.64 -19.50
N LEU A 37 22.42 1.60 -19.63
CA LEU A 37 22.21 0.89 -20.88
C LEU A 37 21.59 1.80 -21.94
N ALA A 38 20.59 2.59 -21.59
CA ALA A 38 19.96 3.54 -22.50
C ALA A 38 20.98 4.57 -23.03
N ALA A 39 21.88 5.06 -22.18
CA ALA A 39 22.95 5.98 -22.59
C ALA A 39 23.96 5.35 -23.53
N VAL A 40 24.35 4.09 -23.32
CA VAL A 40 25.25 3.34 -24.19
C VAL A 40 24.64 3.08 -25.58
N MET A 41 23.30 2.92 -25.63
CA MET A 41 22.58 2.69 -26.90
C MET A 41 22.42 3.94 -27.77
N GLY A 42 22.82 5.11 -27.28
CA GLY A 42 22.84 6.35 -28.03
C GLY A 42 21.80 7.39 -27.57
N SER A 43 22.02 8.64 -27.96
CA SER A 43 21.21 9.79 -27.53
C SER A 43 19.72 9.67 -27.88
N ASP A 44 19.42 9.12 -29.05
CA ASP A 44 18.04 8.99 -29.55
C ASP A 44 17.26 7.95 -28.70
N THR A 45 17.90 6.84 -28.41
CA THR A 45 17.35 5.80 -27.52
C THR A 45 17.17 6.35 -26.10
N TYR A 46 18.19 7.05 -25.56
CA TYR A 46 18.12 7.65 -24.25
C TYR A 46 16.92 8.62 -24.12
N SER A 47 16.77 9.53 -25.08
CA SER A 47 15.67 10.50 -25.05
C SER A 47 14.29 9.85 -25.14
N ALA A 48 14.16 8.71 -25.83
CA ALA A 48 12.92 7.98 -25.98
C ALA A 48 12.53 7.21 -24.72
N VAL A 49 13.49 6.64 -24.00
CA VAL A 49 13.21 5.70 -22.89
C VAL A 49 13.52 6.27 -21.49
N ALA A 50 14.24 7.39 -21.38
CA ALA A 50 14.67 7.92 -20.09
C ALA A 50 13.51 8.19 -19.12
N ASN A 51 12.34 8.60 -19.63
CA ASN A 51 11.15 8.80 -18.81
C ASN A 51 10.62 7.52 -18.14
N GLY A 52 11.02 6.34 -18.63
CA GLY A 52 10.65 5.04 -18.05
C GLY A 52 11.54 4.59 -16.89
N TRP A 53 12.39 5.45 -16.35
CA TRP A 53 13.38 5.12 -15.31
C TRP A 53 12.81 4.44 -14.07
N ALA A 54 11.54 4.69 -13.74
CA ALA A 54 10.88 4.09 -12.58
C ALA A 54 10.29 2.69 -12.85
N ILE A 55 10.20 2.24 -14.12
CA ILE A 55 9.62 0.92 -14.46
C ILE A 55 10.36 -0.23 -13.76
N PRO A 56 11.71 -0.28 -13.75
CA PRO A 56 12.43 -1.40 -13.15
C PRO A 56 12.51 -1.34 -11.62
N THR A 57 11.79 -0.44 -10.93
CA THR A 57 11.79 -0.33 -9.48
C THR A 57 10.70 -1.18 -8.81
N ALA A 58 9.73 -1.68 -9.56
CA ALA A 58 8.64 -2.48 -9.01
C ALA A 58 9.08 -3.92 -8.73
N THR A 59 8.76 -4.42 -7.54
CA THR A 59 9.09 -5.79 -7.09
C THR A 59 7.81 -6.62 -7.01
N ASP A 60 7.85 -7.87 -7.52
CA ASP A 60 6.75 -8.82 -7.35
C ASP A 60 6.84 -9.49 -5.98
N ILE A 61 5.97 -9.08 -5.06
CA ILE A 61 5.89 -9.61 -3.69
C ILE A 61 5.61 -11.11 -3.70
N ALA A 62 4.65 -11.56 -4.52
CA ALA A 62 4.21 -12.95 -4.54
C ALA A 62 5.34 -13.87 -5.03
N PHE A 63 6.02 -13.46 -6.10
CA PHE A 63 7.16 -14.19 -6.64
C PHE A 63 8.33 -14.23 -5.65
N SER A 64 8.71 -13.09 -5.09
CA SER A 64 9.80 -12.98 -4.10
C SER A 64 9.54 -13.84 -2.86
N TYR A 65 8.30 -13.82 -2.36
CA TYR A 65 7.88 -14.64 -1.22
C TYR A 65 7.91 -16.13 -1.55
N LEU A 66 7.37 -16.53 -2.71
CA LEU A 66 7.36 -17.94 -3.14
C LEU A 66 8.78 -18.50 -3.27
N VAL A 67 9.65 -17.80 -3.98
CA VAL A 67 11.04 -18.20 -4.16
C VAL A 67 11.78 -18.23 -2.82
N GLY A 68 11.59 -17.21 -1.99
CA GLY A 68 12.16 -17.17 -0.65
C GLY A 68 11.75 -18.37 0.21
N ARG A 69 10.48 -18.76 0.20
CA ARG A 69 10.00 -19.96 0.91
C ARG A 69 10.59 -21.26 0.37
N ILE A 70 10.76 -21.38 -0.93
CA ILE A 70 11.36 -22.59 -1.54
C ILE A 70 12.84 -22.71 -1.17
N VAL A 71 13.58 -21.60 -1.19
CA VAL A 71 15.04 -21.61 -0.98
C VAL A 71 15.39 -21.71 0.51
N PHE A 72 14.72 -20.93 1.35
CA PHE A 72 15.07 -20.81 2.78
C PHE A 72 14.16 -21.62 3.70
N GLY A 73 13.02 -22.08 3.23
CA GLY A 73 11.98 -22.72 4.03
C GLY A 73 11.00 -21.74 4.68
N ALA A 74 9.83 -22.26 5.06
CA ALA A 74 8.80 -21.48 5.74
C ALA A 74 9.31 -21.02 7.13
N GLY A 75 9.03 -19.77 7.51
CA GLY A 75 9.41 -19.21 8.81
C GLY A 75 10.85 -18.68 8.90
N HIS A 76 11.67 -18.84 7.86
CA HIS A 76 13.05 -18.33 7.89
C HIS A 76 13.08 -16.79 7.93
N PRO A 77 13.95 -16.16 8.74
CA PRO A 77 14.05 -14.69 8.83
C PRO A 77 14.27 -13.98 7.49
N ALA A 78 14.99 -14.60 6.55
CA ALA A 78 15.22 -14.06 5.21
C ALA A 78 13.91 -13.90 4.42
N VAL A 79 12.94 -14.82 4.57
CA VAL A 79 11.64 -14.73 3.90
C VAL A 79 10.85 -13.52 4.42
N ARG A 80 10.89 -13.31 5.75
CA ARG A 80 10.28 -12.14 6.38
C ARG A 80 10.93 -10.84 5.92
N PHE A 81 12.26 -10.82 5.83
CA PHE A 81 13.01 -9.67 5.32
C PHE A 81 12.65 -9.34 3.87
N LEU A 82 12.60 -10.36 2.98
CA LEU A 82 12.21 -10.18 1.58
C LEU A 82 10.79 -9.62 1.45
N LEU A 83 9.85 -10.10 2.28
CA LEU A 83 8.48 -9.59 2.30
C LEU A 83 8.43 -8.11 2.71
N LEU A 84 9.17 -7.74 3.75
CA LEU A 84 9.24 -6.34 4.20
C LEU A 84 9.89 -5.43 3.17
N LEU A 85 10.94 -5.91 2.51
CA LEU A 85 11.63 -5.21 1.41
C LEU A 85 10.65 -4.93 0.27
N ALA A 86 9.93 -5.96 -0.20
CA ALA A 86 8.97 -5.80 -1.29
C ALA A 86 7.82 -4.83 -0.94
N ILE A 87 7.30 -4.88 0.30
CA ILE A 87 6.29 -3.92 0.77
C ILE A 87 6.85 -2.48 0.78
N ALA A 88 8.10 -2.31 1.20
CA ALA A 88 8.74 -1.00 1.23
C ALA A 88 9.02 -0.47 -0.18
N ASP A 89 9.43 -1.33 -1.12
CA ASP A 89 9.62 -1.01 -2.54
C ASP A 89 8.31 -0.52 -3.17
N ASP A 90 7.21 -1.25 -2.96
CA ASP A 90 5.89 -0.87 -3.49
C ASP A 90 5.42 0.48 -2.93
N ALA A 91 5.59 0.70 -1.62
CA ALA A 91 5.25 1.97 -1.00
C ALA A 91 6.09 3.12 -1.57
N ALA A 92 7.40 2.92 -1.76
CA ALA A 92 8.29 3.90 -2.37
C ALA A 92 7.95 4.13 -3.85
N GLY A 93 7.63 3.07 -4.59
CA GLY A 93 7.17 3.13 -5.98
C GLY A 93 5.91 3.96 -6.16
N LEU A 94 4.92 3.81 -5.27
CA LEU A 94 3.72 4.64 -5.26
C LEU A 94 4.02 6.12 -5.01
N ILE A 95 4.97 6.44 -4.13
CA ILE A 95 5.41 7.82 -3.88
C ILE A 95 6.08 8.39 -5.13
N ILE A 96 6.95 7.62 -5.78
CA ILE A 96 7.61 8.02 -7.03
C ILE A 96 6.56 8.30 -8.11
N LEU A 97 5.59 7.40 -8.29
CA LEU A 97 4.50 7.59 -9.26
C LEU A 97 3.70 8.86 -8.97
N ALA A 98 3.40 9.14 -7.70
CA ALA A 98 2.65 10.32 -7.31
C ALA A 98 3.37 11.63 -7.66
N ILE A 99 4.70 11.67 -7.50
CA ILE A 99 5.51 12.88 -7.66
C ILE A 99 5.93 13.09 -9.13
N PHE A 100 6.39 12.02 -9.80
CA PHE A 100 7.03 12.12 -11.11
C PHE A 100 6.11 11.79 -12.28
N TYR A 101 4.97 11.12 -12.02
CA TYR A 101 4.04 10.69 -13.07
C TYR A 101 2.60 11.14 -12.75
N PRO A 102 2.33 12.45 -12.68
CA PRO A 102 0.98 12.95 -12.49
C PRO A 102 0.09 12.53 -13.67
N SER A 103 -1.14 12.15 -13.39
CA SER A 103 -2.07 11.59 -14.39
C SER A 103 -2.82 12.68 -15.21
N GLY A 104 -2.54 13.97 -14.97
CA GLY A 104 -3.21 15.08 -15.64
C GLY A 104 -3.02 16.41 -14.93
N GLU A 105 -3.86 17.39 -15.26
CA GLU A 105 -3.90 18.67 -14.55
C GLU A 105 -4.37 18.45 -13.10
N LEU A 106 -3.70 19.13 -12.17
CA LEU A 106 -4.02 19.00 -10.75
C LEU A 106 -5.36 19.72 -10.47
N ALA A 107 -6.35 18.97 -10.05
CA ALA A 107 -7.66 19.43 -9.61
C ALA A 107 -7.95 18.94 -8.18
N PRO A 108 -7.31 19.56 -7.15
CA PRO A 108 -7.31 19.05 -5.79
C PRO A 108 -8.70 19.03 -5.14
N GLU A 109 -9.68 19.74 -5.68
CA GLU A 109 -11.07 19.71 -5.24
C GLU A 109 -11.69 18.30 -5.29
N TRP A 110 -11.24 17.45 -6.22
CA TRP A 110 -11.70 16.07 -6.32
C TRP A 110 -11.20 15.17 -5.18
N LEU A 111 -10.17 15.58 -4.44
CA LEU A 111 -9.75 14.90 -3.22
C LEU A 111 -10.80 14.98 -2.10
N LEU A 112 -11.69 15.99 -2.14
CA LEU A 112 -12.81 16.08 -1.23
C LEU A 112 -13.78 14.90 -1.39
N LEU A 113 -13.94 14.37 -2.61
CA LEU A 113 -14.73 13.17 -2.86
C LEU A 113 -14.10 11.95 -2.17
N SER A 114 -12.79 11.80 -2.26
CA SER A 114 -12.06 10.72 -1.60
C SER A 114 -12.13 10.82 -0.07
N LEU A 115 -11.87 12.00 0.47
CA LEU A 115 -11.96 12.25 1.91
C LEU A 115 -13.40 12.05 2.41
N GLY A 116 -14.39 12.55 1.67
CA GLY A 116 -15.80 12.36 1.97
C GLY A 116 -16.21 10.90 1.98
N ALA A 117 -15.75 10.11 1.01
CA ALA A 117 -15.99 8.66 0.98
C ALA A 117 -15.35 7.94 2.18
N ALA A 118 -14.11 8.29 2.53
CA ALA A 118 -13.41 7.72 3.68
C ALA A 118 -14.14 8.04 5.00
N VAL A 119 -14.51 9.30 5.20
CA VAL A 119 -15.25 9.74 6.40
C VAL A 119 -16.62 9.07 6.43
N ALA A 120 -17.35 9.04 5.32
CA ALA A 120 -18.68 8.42 5.26
C ALA A 120 -18.63 6.93 5.63
N VAL A 121 -17.70 6.15 5.03
CA VAL A 121 -17.60 4.72 5.37
C VAL A 121 -17.13 4.51 6.81
N PHE A 122 -16.21 5.33 7.31
CA PHE A 122 -15.77 5.24 8.70
C PHE A 122 -16.94 5.53 9.68
N VAL A 123 -17.69 6.59 9.44
CA VAL A 123 -18.81 6.97 10.31
C VAL A 123 -19.94 5.94 10.23
N LEU A 124 -20.37 5.57 9.02
CA LEU A 124 -21.55 4.73 8.84
C LEU A 124 -21.30 3.25 9.15
N ALA A 125 -20.11 2.73 8.78
CA ALA A 125 -19.82 1.31 8.95
C ALA A 125 -19.06 0.99 10.25
N ASN A 126 -18.37 1.95 10.88
CA ASN A 126 -17.58 1.70 12.08
C ASN A 126 -18.05 2.49 13.29
N TRP A 127 -18.03 3.84 13.21
CA TRP A 127 -18.25 4.68 14.38
C TRP A 127 -19.69 4.62 14.88
N LEU A 128 -20.67 4.75 13.98
CA LEU A 128 -22.09 4.78 14.34
C LEU A 128 -22.57 3.44 14.93
N PRO A 129 -22.29 2.27 14.31
CA PRO A 129 -22.64 0.98 14.89
C PRO A 129 -22.00 0.74 16.25
N ARG A 130 -20.72 1.13 16.41
CA ARG A 130 -20.03 1.02 17.72
C ARG A 130 -20.67 1.90 18.78
N LYS A 131 -21.07 3.13 18.40
CA LYS A 131 -21.74 4.06 19.32
C LYS A 131 -23.13 3.55 19.72
N MET A 132 -23.89 2.96 18.80
CA MET A 132 -25.18 2.35 19.07
C MET A 132 -25.07 1.10 19.93
N ASP A 133 -23.96 0.38 19.86
CA ASP A 133 -23.67 -0.79 20.68
C ASP A 133 -23.01 -0.45 22.03
N ALA A 134 -22.86 0.84 22.37
CA ALA A 134 -22.21 1.25 23.60
C ALA A 134 -22.97 0.71 24.84
N GLY A 135 -22.28 -0.09 25.65
CA GLY A 135 -22.87 -0.76 26.82
C GLY A 135 -23.49 -2.14 26.56
N ASN A 136 -23.52 -2.61 25.30
CA ASN A 136 -24.00 -3.95 24.95
C ASN A 136 -22.85 -4.87 24.55
N GLN A 137 -22.63 -5.95 25.33
CA GLN A 137 -21.54 -6.91 25.09
C GLN A 137 -21.70 -7.68 23.77
N ASP A 138 -22.95 -7.93 23.34
CA ASP A 138 -23.24 -8.70 22.11
C ASP A 138 -23.03 -7.92 20.81
N ARG A 139 -22.89 -6.58 20.89
CA ARG A 139 -22.64 -5.67 19.76
C ARG A 139 -23.48 -5.98 18.51
N PRO A 140 -24.83 -5.98 18.62
CA PRO A 140 -25.72 -6.45 17.54
C PRO A 140 -25.61 -5.62 16.27
N ASN A 141 -25.49 -4.28 16.38
CA ASN A 141 -25.41 -3.39 15.22
C ASN A 141 -24.08 -3.56 14.46
N SER A 142 -22.97 -3.60 15.15
CA SER A 142 -21.65 -3.84 14.58
C SER A 142 -21.59 -5.24 13.92
N THR A 143 -22.18 -6.24 14.56
CA THR A 143 -22.26 -7.60 14.02
C THR A 143 -23.15 -7.68 12.79
N TRP A 144 -24.29 -6.98 12.78
CA TRP A 144 -25.20 -6.90 11.65
C TRP A 144 -24.51 -6.26 10.43
N VAL A 145 -23.83 -5.12 10.61
CA VAL A 145 -23.08 -4.44 9.54
C VAL A 145 -22.02 -5.37 8.96
N ARG A 146 -21.25 -6.05 9.80
CA ARG A 146 -20.22 -6.99 9.36
C ARG A 146 -20.79 -8.19 8.59
N LYS A 147 -21.89 -8.78 9.07
CA LYS A 147 -22.50 -9.97 8.44
C LYS A 147 -23.29 -9.63 7.18
N LYS A 148 -24.02 -8.52 7.15
CA LYS A 148 -24.94 -8.19 6.06
C LYS A 148 -24.32 -7.35 4.97
N LEU A 149 -23.51 -6.36 5.34
CA LEU A 149 -22.85 -5.47 4.40
C LEU A 149 -21.44 -5.97 4.02
N THR A 150 -20.85 -6.84 4.87
CA THR A 150 -19.55 -7.46 4.61
C THR A 150 -18.52 -6.42 4.17
N PHE A 151 -17.95 -6.57 2.99
CA PHE A 151 -16.93 -5.70 2.40
C PHE A 151 -17.49 -4.59 1.49
N TRP A 152 -18.75 -4.67 1.09
CA TRP A 152 -19.35 -3.78 0.08
C TRP A 152 -19.24 -2.27 0.37
N PRO A 153 -19.48 -1.77 1.61
CA PRO A 153 -19.34 -0.34 1.89
C PRO A 153 -17.94 0.19 1.62
N TYR A 154 -16.93 -0.61 1.98
CA TYR A 154 -15.52 -0.26 1.79
C TYR A 154 -15.14 -0.30 0.31
N LEU A 155 -15.67 -1.27 -0.45
CA LEU A 155 -15.47 -1.36 -1.89
C LEU A 155 -16.05 -0.14 -2.63
N LEU A 156 -17.27 0.25 -2.29
CA LEU A 156 -17.91 1.42 -2.88
C LEU A 156 -17.14 2.72 -2.55
N ALA A 157 -16.71 2.87 -1.29
CA ALA A 157 -15.89 4.00 -0.88
C ALA A 157 -14.52 3.99 -1.59
N ALA A 158 -13.92 2.81 -1.78
CA ALA A 158 -12.67 2.64 -2.51
C ALA A 158 -12.81 3.05 -3.99
N CYS A 159 -13.89 2.66 -4.66
CA CYS A 159 -14.18 3.08 -6.04
C CYS A 159 -14.38 4.59 -6.14
N ALA A 160 -15.12 5.21 -5.21
CA ALA A 160 -15.32 6.64 -5.17
C ALA A 160 -14.00 7.39 -4.92
N SER A 161 -13.18 6.91 -4.00
CA SER A 161 -11.87 7.47 -3.72
C SER A 161 -10.91 7.32 -4.90
N TRP A 162 -10.86 6.15 -5.52
CA TRP A 162 -10.07 5.89 -6.73
C TRP A 162 -10.43 6.88 -7.86
N TYR A 163 -11.73 7.07 -8.10
CA TYR A 163 -12.21 8.04 -9.09
C TYR A 163 -11.84 9.47 -8.72
N GLY A 164 -11.94 9.84 -7.43
CA GLY A 164 -11.53 11.15 -6.92
C GLY A 164 -10.05 11.43 -7.19
N PHE A 165 -9.16 10.47 -6.91
CA PHE A 165 -7.73 10.58 -7.18
C PHE A 165 -7.44 10.72 -8.68
N GLN A 166 -8.10 9.92 -9.52
CA GLN A 166 -7.95 10.01 -10.96
C GLN A 166 -8.34 11.39 -11.49
N LYS A 167 -9.45 11.96 -11.02
CA LYS A 167 -9.90 13.29 -11.41
C LYS A 167 -9.05 14.42 -10.82
N ALA A 168 -8.44 14.18 -9.66
CA ALA A 168 -7.50 15.11 -9.04
C ALA A 168 -6.16 15.23 -9.77
N GLY A 169 -5.92 14.42 -10.82
CA GLY A 169 -4.64 14.38 -11.53
C GLY A 169 -3.53 13.63 -10.78
N ILE A 170 -3.87 12.93 -9.70
CA ILE A 170 -2.95 12.11 -8.91
C ILE A 170 -3.12 10.65 -9.33
N HIS A 171 -2.02 9.88 -9.25
CA HIS A 171 -2.05 8.47 -9.67
C HIS A 171 -3.14 7.68 -8.90
N PRO A 172 -4.10 7.04 -9.62
CA PRO A 172 -5.29 6.41 -8.98
C PRO A 172 -4.98 5.29 -8.00
N ALA A 173 -3.81 4.64 -8.12
CA ALA A 173 -3.36 3.61 -7.17
C ALA A 173 -3.30 4.12 -5.72
N LEU A 174 -3.09 5.43 -5.51
CA LEU A 174 -3.11 6.06 -4.20
C LEU A 174 -4.52 6.23 -3.61
N GLY A 175 -5.56 6.07 -4.42
CA GLY A 175 -6.95 6.24 -3.99
C GLY A 175 -7.40 5.32 -2.87
N LEU A 176 -6.72 4.19 -2.65
CA LEU A 176 -7.01 3.29 -1.54
C LEU A 176 -6.43 3.76 -0.20
N LEU A 177 -5.43 4.63 -0.20
CA LEU A 177 -4.76 5.09 1.04
C LEU A 177 -5.71 5.68 2.08
N PRO A 178 -6.70 6.54 1.73
CA PRO A 178 -7.65 7.07 2.70
C PRO A 178 -8.65 6.02 3.20
N ILE A 179 -8.91 4.96 2.43
CA ILE A 179 -9.93 3.95 2.74
C ILE A 179 -9.36 2.84 3.64
N VAL A 180 -8.12 2.40 3.39
CA VAL A 180 -7.49 1.29 4.15
C VAL A 180 -7.57 1.48 5.67
N PRO A 181 -7.29 2.66 6.26
CA PRO A 181 -7.42 2.89 7.71
C PRO A 181 -8.84 2.76 8.24
N THR A 182 -9.86 2.88 7.36
CA THR A 182 -11.26 2.78 7.78
C THR A 182 -11.75 1.34 7.87
N ILE A 183 -11.03 0.39 7.27
CA ILE A 183 -11.37 -1.03 7.32
C ILE A 183 -11.10 -1.55 8.74
N PRO A 184 -12.04 -2.24 9.40
CA PRO A 184 -11.80 -2.83 10.70
C PRO A 184 -10.70 -3.88 10.61
N HIS A 185 -9.64 -3.69 11.38
CA HIS A 185 -8.50 -4.62 11.49
C HIS A 185 -8.42 -5.15 12.91
N ALA A 186 -7.74 -6.29 13.06
CA ALA A 186 -7.50 -6.91 14.36
C ALA A 186 -6.47 -6.09 15.17
N ASP A 187 -6.59 -6.15 16.49
CA ASP A 187 -5.63 -5.50 17.39
C ASP A 187 -4.28 -6.24 17.45
N ARG A 188 -4.21 -7.43 16.86
CA ARG A 188 -3.01 -8.28 16.74
C ARG A 188 -2.69 -8.55 15.30
N ALA A 189 -1.42 -8.85 15.01
CA ALA A 189 -0.97 -9.30 13.70
C ALA A 189 -1.81 -10.49 13.21
N PHE A 190 -2.21 -10.47 11.94
CA PHE A 190 -3.11 -11.45 11.35
C PHE A 190 -2.59 -11.90 9.97
N GLY A 191 -2.87 -13.14 9.60
CA GLY A 191 -2.47 -13.67 8.30
C GLY A 191 -0.98 -14.00 8.21
N ILE A 192 -0.32 -13.57 7.14
CA ILE A 192 1.08 -13.92 6.80
C ILE A 192 2.06 -13.58 7.93
N PHE A 193 1.78 -12.52 8.70
CA PHE A 193 2.63 -12.10 9.81
C PHE A 193 2.39 -12.93 11.08
N ALA A 194 1.19 -13.48 11.27
CA ALA A 194 0.88 -14.34 12.40
C ALA A 194 1.46 -15.76 12.28
N GLU A 195 1.65 -16.25 11.04
CA GLU A 195 2.29 -17.54 10.80
C GLU A 195 3.82 -17.50 10.96
N ALA A 196 4.37 -16.28 11.12
CA ALA A 196 5.82 -16.08 11.19
C ALA A 196 6.36 -15.91 12.63
N GLU A 197 5.48 -15.94 13.64
CA GLU A 197 5.81 -16.02 15.07
C GLU A 197 5.73 -17.48 15.56
#